data_a6de01069bdcc4472d955d149530a668
#
_entry.id   a6de01069bdcc4472d955d149530a668
#
_cell.length_a   1.000
_cell.length_b   1.000
_cell.length_c   1.000
_cell.angle_alpha   90.00
_cell.angle_beta   90.00
_cell.angle_gamma   90.00
#
_symmetry.space_group_name_H-M   'P 1'
#
loop_
_entity.id
_entity.type
_entity.pdbx_description
1 polymer ?
#
loop_
_entity_poly.entity_id
_entity_poly.type
_entity_poly.pdbx_seq_one_letter_code
_entity_poly.pdbx_strand_id
1 'polypeptide(L)'
;FYLLHSLYLGPKFDQIESEMAANFARAAAEAGVKQIVYLGGIANDKKTSKHLSSRARVGEVLASTGVATLELRAGIIIGSGSASFEMVRHLTHRLPIMTTPKWISNLTHPIAIRDVLWYLSHAAQLTSPVSDVFDIGGPEVLPYSEMLQKFAKLSGLRRRLIIKIPVLTPRLASHWIGFVTPLPAALAK
;
A
#
# COMPACT_ATOMS: atom_id res chain seq x y z
N PHE A 1 0.74 -13.95 11.56
CA PHE A 1 0.69 -12.86 10.60
C PHE A 1 -0.01 -11.65 11.17
N TYR A 2 0.54 -10.46 10.95
CA TYR A 2 -0.12 -9.19 11.22
C TYR A 2 -0.48 -8.50 9.90
N LEU A 3 -1.78 -8.47 9.56
CA LEU A 3 -2.31 -7.94 8.29
C LEU A 3 -3.37 -6.86 8.52
N LEU A 4 -3.45 -6.32 9.75
CA LEU A 4 -4.47 -5.34 10.10
C LEU A 4 -4.08 -3.93 9.67
N HIS A 5 -5.09 -3.12 9.36
CA HIS A 5 -4.95 -1.69 9.17
C HIS A 5 -6.26 -0.98 9.54
N SER A 6 -6.17 0.29 9.92
CA SER A 6 -7.31 1.07 10.41
C SER A 6 -7.58 2.34 9.61
N LEU A 7 -7.11 2.43 8.38
CA LEU A 7 -7.23 3.63 7.52
C LEU A 7 -8.66 4.20 7.44
N TYR A 8 -9.67 3.33 7.55
CA TYR A 8 -11.09 3.72 7.47
C TYR A 8 -11.70 4.15 8.82
N LEU A 9 -10.98 4.05 9.92
CA LEU A 9 -11.48 4.35 11.26
C LEU A 9 -11.39 5.84 11.64
N GLY A 10 -11.17 6.72 10.67
CA GLY A 10 -11.21 8.17 10.87
C GLY A 10 -9.84 8.82 11.08
N PRO A 11 -9.80 10.09 11.53
CA PRO A 11 -8.58 10.91 11.52
C PRO A 11 -7.49 10.46 12.50
N LYS A 12 -7.83 9.64 13.50
CA LYS A 12 -6.90 9.08 14.50
C LYS A 12 -6.45 7.66 14.17
N PHE A 13 -6.58 7.22 12.91
CA PHE A 13 -6.24 5.87 12.50
C PHE A 13 -4.80 5.46 12.87
N ASP A 14 -3.86 6.38 12.84
CA ASP A 14 -2.45 6.15 13.17
C ASP A 14 -2.23 5.80 14.66
N GLN A 15 -2.98 6.40 15.56
CA GLN A 15 -2.98 6.04 16.98
C GLN A 15 -3.59 4.65 17.18
N ILE A 16 -4.74 4.40 16.57
CA ILE A 16 -5.43 3.10 16.63
C ILE A 16 -4.53 1.99 16.07
N GLU A 17 -3.86 2.20 14.94
CA GLU A 17 -2.91 1.24 14.36
C GLU A 17 -1.76 0.92 15.31
N SER A 18 -1.19 1.93 15.97
CA SER A 18 -0.11 1.73 16.94
C SER A 18 -0.58 0.95 18.16
N GLU A 19 -1.78 1.25 18.70
CA GLU A 19 -2.35 0.53 19.84
C GLU A 19 -2.69 -0.93 19.50
N MET A 20 -3.27 -1.17 18.32
CA MET A 20 -3.56 -2.53 17.82
C MET A 20 -2.27 -3.35 17.68
N ALA A 21 -1.22 -2.74 17.10
CA ALA A 21 0.08 -3.39 16.93
C ALA A 21 0.74 -3.71 18.28
N ALA A 22 0.69 -2.77 19.24
CA ALA A 22 1.25 -2.97 20.57
C ALA A 22 0.52 -4.10 21.33
N ASN A 23 -0.81 -4.14 21.26
CA ASN A 23 -1.61 -5.20 21.87
C ASN A 23 -1.30 -6.56 21.25
N PHE A 24 -1.21 -6.63 19.92
CA PHE A 24 -0.86 -7.86 19.22
C PHE A 24 0.57 -8.33 19.57
N ALA A 25 1.55 -7.42 19.54
CA ALA A 25 2.94 -7.75 19.82
C ALA A 25 3.14 -8.27 21.25
N ARG A 26 2.46 -7.65 22.23
CA ARG A 26 2.47 -8.12 23.63
C ARG A 26 1.86 -9.52 23.74
N ALA A 27 0.68 -9.74 23.18
CA ALA A 27 0.02 -11.04 23.21
C ALA A 27 0.87 -12.13 22.51
N ALA A 28 1.54 -11.79 21.41
CA ALA A 28 2.45 -12.69 20.70
C ALA A 28 3.66 -13.08 21.59
N ALA A 29 4.23 -12.12 22.31
CA ALA A 29 5.33 -12.37 23.23
C ALA A 29 4.89 -13.25 24.41
N GLU A 30 3.76 -12.94 25.04
CA GLU A 30 3.18 -13.73 26.14
C GLU A 30 2.84 -15.17 25.72
N ALA A 31 2.39 -15.35 24.48
CA ALA A 31 2.09 -16.67 23.91
C ALA A 31 3.33 -17.44 23.42
N GLY A 32 4.54 -16.88 23.53
CA GLY A 32 5.78 -17.52 23.09
C GLY A 32 5.88 -17.68 21.56
N VAL A 33 5.24 -16.79 20.80
CA VAL A 33 5.32 -16.78 19.33
C VAL A 33 6.77 -16.56 18.91
N LYS A 34 7.28 -17.40 18.02
CA LYS A 34 8.68 -17.32 17.57
C LYS A 34 8.92 -16.24 16.53
N GLN A 35 7.93 -15.95 15.70
CA GLN A 35 8.04 -14.99 14.61
C GLN A 35 6.71 -14.29 14.29
N ILE A 36 6.77 -12.99 14.09
CA ILE A 36 5.69 -12.17 13.50
C ILE A 36 6.06 -11.93 12.04
N VAL A 37 5.12 -12.16 11.13
CA VAL A 37 5.24 -11.74 9.73
C VAL A 37 4.25 -10.59 9.49
N TYR A 38 4.78 -9.44 9.12
CA TYR A 38 4.02 -8.21 8.90
C TYR A 38 4.05 -7.82 7.43
N LEU A 39 2.88 -7.53 6.83
CA LEU A 39 2.78 -6.96 5.50
C LEU A 39 2.67 -5.43 5.63
N GLY A 40 3.78 -4.76 5.45
CA GLY A 40 3.92 -3.30 5.49
C GLY A 40 3.71 -2.63 4.12
N GLY A 41 4.02 -1.35 4.05
CA GLY A 41 4.02 -0.56 2.81
C GLY A 41 5.37 0.09 2.56
N ILE A 42 5.80 0.18 1.31
CA ILE A 42 7.04 0.87 0.93
C ILE A 42 6.89 2.35 1.25
N ALA A 43 7.71 2.85 2.16
CA ALA A 43 7.76 4.24 2.57
C ALA A 43 9.12 4.85 2.17
N ASN A 44 9.09 5.97 1.45
CA ASN A 44 10.31 6.72 1.12
C ASN A 44 10.55 7.81 2.18
N ASP A 45 11.73 7.85 2.78
CA ASP A 45 12.09 8.65 3.97
C ASP A 45 11.90 10.17 3.86
N LYS A 46 11.73 10.73 2.66
CA LYS A 46 11.79 12.18 2.46
C LYS A 46 10.46 12.93 2.37
N LYS A 47 9.34 12.28 2.08
CA LYS A 47 7.98 12.88 2.06
C LYS A 47 6.90 11.79 2.11
N THR A 48 6.85 11.07 3.20
CA THR A 48 5.91 9.97 3.39
C THR A 48 4.54 10.49 3.78
N SER A 49 3.47 9.96 3.19
CA SER A 49 2.12 10.27 3.62
C SER A 49 1.86 9.79 5.05
N LYS A 50 0.91 10.40 5.76
CA LYS A 50 0.54 9.99 7.13
C LYS A 50 0.24 8.48 7.20
N HIS A 51 -0.38 7.94 6.16
CA HIS A 51 -0.67 6.51 6.06
C HIS A 51 0.60 5.64 6.03
N LEU A 52 1.57 5.96 5.17
CA LEU A 52 2.81 5.20 5.07
C LEU A 52 3.68 5.36 6.31
N SER A 53 3.71 6.54 6.93
CA SER A 53 4.38 6.76 8.23
C SER A 53 3.76 5.91 9.34
N SER A 54 2.43 5.77 9.37
CA SER A 54 1.74 4.89 10.29
C SER A 54 2.15 3.42 10.08
N ARG A 55 2.24 2.98 8.83
CA ARG A 55 2.67 1.61 8.49
C ARG A 55 4.09 1.30 8.96
N ALA A 56 5.03 2.23 8.74
CA ALA A 56 6.41 2.09 9.23
C ALA A 56 6.45 1.99 10.76
N ARG A 57 5.70 2.86 11.46
CA ARG A 57 5.60 2.82 12.92
C ARG A 57 5.01 1.50 13.45
N VAL A 58 4.05 0.92 12.76
CA VAL A 58 3.51 -0.41 13.10
C VAL A 58 4.61 -1.47 13.08
N GLY A 59 5.48 -1.47 12.06
CA GLY A 59 6.63 -2.38 11.99
C GLY A 59 7.56 -2.23 13.20
N GLU A 60 7.90 -0.98 13.57
CA GLU A 60 8.72 -0.67 14.75
C GLU A 60 8.08 -1.19 16.06
N VAL A 61 6.77 -0.96 16.23
CA VAL A 61 6.02 -1.41 17.40
C VAL A 61 5.98 -2.93 17.48
N LEU A 62 5.74 -3.63 16.37
CA LEU A 62 5.76 -5.09 16.35
C LEU A 62 7.12 -5.67 16.74
N ALA A 63 8.21 -5.03 16.30
CA ALA A 63 9.57 -5.47 16.61
C ALA A 63 10.01 -5.14 18.05
N SER A 64 9.31 -4.22 18.75
CA SER A 64 9.75 -3.71 20.06
C SER A 64 9.66 -4.73 21.22
N THR A 65 8.90 -5.81 21.05
CA THR A 65 8.69 -6.82 22.11
C THR A 65 9.75 -7.92 22.14
N GLY A 66 10.73 -7.89 21.24
CA GLY A 66 11.77 -8.90 21.12
C GLY A 66 11.36 -10.17 20.37
N VAL A 67 10.09 -10.29 19.97
CA VAL A 67 9.67 -11.34 19.04
C VAL A 67 10.24 -11.04 17.65
N ALA A 68 10.90 -12.01 17.02
CA ALA A 68 11.46 -11.84 15.68
C ALA A 68 10.37 -11.36 14.72
N THR A 69 10.59 -10.23 14.06
CA THR A 69 9.59 -9.60 13.19
C THR A 69 10.15 -9.46 11.77
N LEU A 70 9.55 -10.19 10.84
CA LEU A 70 9.82 -10.09 9.42
C LEU A 70 8.80 -9.16 8.77
N GLU A 71 9.25 -7.98 8.34
CA GLU A 71 8.42 -7.01 7.64
C GLU A 71 8.62 -7.15 6.12
N LEU A 72 7.54 -7.45 5.40
CA LEU A 72 7.48 -7.45 3.94
C LEU A 72 6.75 -6.17 3.49
N ARG A 73 7.48 -5.23 2.88
CA ARG A 73 6.92 -3.97 2.41
C ARG A 73 6.53 -4.07 0.95
N ALA A 74 5.25 -3.93 0.66
CA ALA A 74 4.73 -3.91 -0.70
C ALA A 74 4.35 -2.49 -1.15
N GLY A 75 4.48 -2.24 -2.44
CA GLY A 75 3.91 -1.06 -3.09
C GLY A 75 2.43 -1.27 -3.41
N ILE A 76 2.03 -1.05 -4.66
CA ILE A 76 0.65 -1.27 -5.11
C ILE A 76 0.44 -2.76 -5.35
N ILE A 77 -0.44 -3.38 -4.58
CA ILE A 77 -0.83 -4.78 -4.77
C ILE A 77 -1.91 -4.85 -5.86
N ILE A 78 -1.62 -5.58 -6.93
CA ILE A 78 -2.52 -5.83 -8.05
C ILE A 78 -3.35 -7.07 -7.76
N GLY A 79 -4.62 -6.88 -7.46
CA GLY A 79 -5.56 -7.96 -7.13
C GLY A 79 -6.94 -7.44 -6.79
N SER A 80 -7.94 -8.32 -6.84
CA SER A 80 -9.31 -8.00 -6.48
C SER A 80 -9.40 -7.54 -5.02
N GLY A 81 -10.14 -6.48 -4.76
CA GLY A 81 -10.30 -5.89 -3.42
C GLY A 81 -9.16 -4.98 -2.98
N SER A 82 -8.05 -4.87 -3.73
CA SER A 82 -7.02 -3.87 -3.47
C SER A 82 -7.54 -2.48 -3.82
N ALA A 83 -7.66 -1.60 -2.82
CA ALA A 83 -8.15 -0.25 -3.01
C ALA A 83 -7.32 0.55 -4.02
N SER A 84 -6.00 0.41 -4.00
CA SER A 84 -5.10 1.07 -4.95
C SER A 84 -5.29 0.56 -6.38
N PHE A 85 -5.48 -0.75 -6.55
CA PHE A 85 -5.76 -1.34 -7.85
C PHE A 85 -7.16 -0.99 -8.36
N GLU A 86 -8.16 -0.99 -7.49
CA GLU A 86 -9.51 -0.54 -7.85
C GLU A 86 -9.53 0.93 -8.32
N MET A 87 -8.69 1.78 -7.72
CA MET A 87 -8.49 3.15 -8.20
C MET A 87 -7.96 3.17 -9.64
N VAL A 88 -6.91 2.40 -9.94
CA VAL A 88 -6.37 2.26 -11.31
C VAL A 88 -7.46 1.80 -12.26
N ARG A 89 -8.20 0.77 -11.89
CA ARG A 89 -9.27 0.18 -12.68
C ARG A 89 -10.37 1.20 -12.99
N HIS A 90 -10.91 1.84 -11.98
CA HIS A 90 -11.99 2.80 -12.14
C HIS A 90 -11.58 4.05 -12.93
N LEU A 91 -10.43 4.64 -12.62
CA LEU A 91 -9.93 5.80 -13.35
C LEU A 91 -9.72 5.46 -14.83
N THR A 92 -9.11 4.32 -15.10
CA THR A 92 -8.81 3.93 -16.47
C THR A 92 -10.06 3.59 -17.27
N HIS A 93 -11.05 2.92 -16.70
CA HIS A 93 -12.29 2.60 -17.41
C HIS A 93 -13.16 3.84 -17.65
N ARG A 94 -13.26 4.75 -16.68
CA ARG A 94 -14.20 5.88 -16.75
C ARG A 94 -13.66 7.10 -17.48
N LEU A 95 -12.33 7.30 -17.49
CA LEU A 95 -11.73 8.53 -17.96
C LEU A 95 -10.82 8.30 -19.18
N PRO A 96 -11.31 8.61 -20.40
CA PRO A 96 -10.45 8.63 -21.59
C PRO A 96 -9.43 9.79 -21.55
N ILE A 97 -9.78 10.89 -20.87
CA ILE A 97 -8.92 12.05 -20.62
C ILE A 97 -8.86 12.26 -19.12
N MET A 98 -7.65 12.33 -18.57
CA MET A 98 -7.41 12.51 -17.14
C MET A 98 -6.56 13.76 -16.90
N THR A 99 -7.09 14.69 -16.10
CA THR A 99 -6.30 15.78 -15.53
C THR A 99 -5.71 15.30 -14.22
N THR A 100 -4.39 15.32 -14.06
CA THR A 100 -3.71 14.68 -12.96
C THR A 100 -2.71 15.61 -12.28
N PRO A 101 -2.52 15.51 -10.96
CA PRO A 101 -1.46 16.21 -10.25
C PRO A 101 -0.08 15.63 -10.58
N LYS A 102 0.98 16.34 -10.13
CA LYS A 102 2.38 15.95 -10.41
C LYS A 102 2.74 14.55 -9.92
N TRP A 103 2.13 14.06 -8.86
CA TRP A 103 2.43 12.75 -8.27
C TRP A 103 2.16 11.56 -9.22
N ILE A 104 1.39 11.76 -10.29
CA ILE A 104 1.15 10.73 -11.32
C ILE A 104 2.45 10.22 -11.96
N SER A 105 3.54 10.98 -11.84
CA SER A 105 4.87 10.61 -12.33
C SER A 105 5.74 9.93 -11.27
N ASN A 106 5.25 9.79 -10.02
CA ASN A 106 5.98 9.08 -9.00
C ASN A 106 6.13 7.62 -9.39
N LEU A 107 7.32 7.09 -9.12
CA LEU A 107 7.60 5.68 -9.34
C LEU A 107 6.83 4.85 -8.31
N THR A 108 6.34 3.73 -8.77
CA THR A 108 5.72 2.69 -7.95
C THR A 108 6.27 1.33 -8.34
N HIS A 109 6.24 0.40 -7.39
CA HIS A 109 6.68 -0.97 -7.58
C HIS A 109 5.48 -1.91 -7.38
N PRO A 110 4.63 -2.09 -8.42
CA PRO A 110 3.45 -2.95 -8.30
C PRO A 110 3.84 -4.41 -8.16
N ILE A 111 3.05 -5.16 -7.39
CA ILE A 111 3.21 -6.60 -7.17
C ILE A 111 1.88 -7.31 -7.31
N ALA A 112 1.84 -8.48 -7.93
CA ALA A 112 0.63 -9.27 -8.01
C ALA A 112 0.27 -9.87 -6.64
N ILE A 113 -1.02 -9.93 -6.31
CA ILE A 113 -1.48 -10.54 -5.04
C ILE A 113 -1.00 -11.98 -4.90
N ARG A 114 -0.92 -12.74 -6.00
CA ARG A 114 -0.38 -14.10 -6.00
C ARG A 114 1.05 -14.13 -5.47
N ASP A 115 1.87 -13.19 -5.88
CA ASP A 115 3.28 -13.13 -5.48
C ASP A 115 3.41 -12.66 -4.01
N VAL A 116 2.55 -11.74 -3.55
CA VAL A 116 2.46 -11.40 -2.12
C VAL A 116 2.12 -12.62 -1.28
N LEU A 117 1.13 -13.40 -1.69
CA LEU A 117 0.74 -14.64 -0.99
C LEU A 117 1.88 -15.67 -1.00
N TRP A 118 2.64 -15.74 -2.08
CA TRP A 118 3.82 -16.59 -2.15
C TRP A 118 4.87 -16.17 -1.11
N TYR A 119 5.21 -14.88 -1.02
CA TYR A 119 6.13 -14.37 0.00
C TYR A 119 5.64 -14.64 1.42
N LEU A 120 4.36 -14.36 1.70
CA LEU A 120 3.79 -14.61 3.03
C LEU A 120 3.83 -16.09 3.39
N SER A 121 3.45 -16.99 2.47
CA SER A 121 3.45 -18.43 2.74
C SER A 121 4.87 -18.98 2.99
N HIS A 122 5.88 -18.49 2.26
CA HIS A 122 7.27 -18.90 2.46
C HIS A 122 7.87 -18.30 3.74
N ALA A 123 7.49 -17.07 4.09
CA ALA A 123 7.87 -16.47 5.35
C ALA A 123 7.40 -17.31 6.57
N ALA A 124 6.24 -17.96 6.46
CA ALA A 124 5.74 -18.85 7.53
C ALA A 124 6.47 -20.19 7.63
N GLN A 125 7.20 -20.56 6.59
CA GLN A 125 7.94 -21.84 6.51
C GLN A 125 9.42 -21.71 6.85
N LEU A 126 9.88 -20.52 7.25
CA LEU A 126 11.25 -20.31 7.66
C LEU A 126 11.61 -21.21 8.87
N THR A 127 12.69 -21.93 8.75
CA THR A 127 13.16 -22.84 9.81
C THR A 127 13.76 -22.11 11.03
N SER A 128 14.23 -20.89 10.80
CA SER A 128 14.76 -20.01 11.85
C SER A 128 14.08 -18.66 11.79
N PRO A 129 13.76 -18.07 12.96
CA PRO A 129 13.16 -16.73 13.00
C PRO A 129 14.10 -15.68 12.41
N VAL A 130 13.51 -14.74 11.65
CA VAL A 130 14.23 -13.64 10.99
C VAL A 130 13.63 -12.31 11.44
N SER A 131 14.48 -11.38 11.89
CA SER A 131 14.12 -9.99 12.17
C SER A 131 14.77 -9.12 11.10
N ASP A 132 14.01 -8.77 10.07
CA ASP A 132 14.48 -7.94 8.97
C ASP A 132 13.32 -7.30 8.20
N VAL A 133 13.65 -6.38 7.30
CA VAL A 133 12.70 -5.63 6.49
C VAL A 133 13.06 -5.80 5.02
N PHE A 134 12.13 -6.30 4.21
CA PHE A 134 12.32 -6.49 2.79
C PHE A 134 11.26 -5.76 1.98
N ASP A 135 11.70 -4.99 1.00
CA ASP A 135 10.80 -4.45 -0.02
C ASP A 135 10.51 -5.53 -1.06
N ILE A 136 9.22 -5.85 -1.25
CA ILE A 136 8.76 -6.84 -2.23
C ILE A 136 8.02 -6.15 -3.37
N GLY A 137 8.26 -6.59 -4.59
CA GLY A 137 7.68 -6.00 -5.79
C GLY A 137 7.68 -6.97 -6.97
N GLY A 138 6.99 -6.58 -8.03
CA GLY A 138 7.04 -7.27 -9.31
C GLY A 138 8.34 -6.95 -10.07
N PRO A 139 8.45 -7.38 -11.33
CA PRO A 139 9.68 -7.25 -12.10
C PRO A 139 10.00 -5.81 -12.54
N GLU A 140 9.06 -4.88 -12.43
CA GLU A 140 9.20 -3.54 -12.97
C GLU A 140 8.88 -2.44 -11.95
N VAL A 141 9.73 -1.42 -11.91
CA VAL A 141 9.45 -0.14 -11.26
C VAL A 141 9.04 0.85 -12.34
N LEU A 142 7.85 1.43 -12.23
CA LEU A 142 7.29 2.29 -13.26
C LEU A 142 6.51 3.48 -12.69
N PRO A 143 6.36 4.59 -13.45
CA PRO A 143 5.49 5.68 -13.05
C PRO A 143 4.02 5.24 -12.95
N TYR A 144 3.29 5.82 -12.01
CA TYR A 144 1.85 5.53 -11.86
C TYR A 144 1.07 5.77 -13.15
N SER A 145 1.45 6.80 -13.93
CA SER A 145 0.87 7.06 -15.27
C SER A 145 1.07 5.91 -16.25
N GLU A 146 2.21 5.25 -16.20
CA GLU A 146 2.49 4.10 -17.06
C GLU A 146 1.69 2.88 -16.64
N MET A 147 1.50 2.67 -15.35
CA MET A 147 0.63 1.60 -14.83
C MET A 147 -0.81 1.76 -15.35
N LEU A 148 -1.37 2.99 -15.37
CA LEU A 148 -2.67 3.27 -15.98
C LEU A 148 -2.70 2.92 -17.48
N GLN A 149 -1.64 3.26 -18.22
CA GLN A 149 -1.55 2.94 -19.65
C GLN A 149 -1.44 1.43 -19.92
N LYS A 150 -0.61 0.71 -19.12
CA LYS A 150 -0.50 -0.75 -19.21
C LYS A 150 -1.85 -1.41 -18.91
N PHE A 151 -2.55 -0.96 -17.86
CA PHE A 151 -3.88 -1.45 -17.55
C PHE A 151 -4.88 -1.18 -18.69
N ALA A 152 -4.88 0.04 -19.26
CA ALA A 152 -5.73 0.35 -20.40
C ALA A 152 -5.48 -0.60 -21.58
N LYS A 153 -4.21 -0.81 -21.93
CA LYS A 153 -3.81 -1.71 -23.03
C LYS A 153 -4.29 -3.15 -22.79
N LEU A 154 -4.05 -3.67 -21.58
CA LEU A 154 -4.45 -5.05 -21.20
C LEU A 154 -5.97 -5.22 -21.15
N SER A 155 -6.71 -4.14 -20.86
CA SER A 155 -8.18 -4.13 -20.85
C SER A 155 -8.82 -3.86 -22.20
N GLY A 156 -8.04 -3.81 -23.31
CA GLY A 156 -8.54 -3.52 -24.65
C GLY A 156 -9.00 -2.07 -24.86
N LEU A 157 -8.61 -1.16 -23.96
CA LEU A 157 -9.02 0.23 -24.03
C LEU A 157 -8.00 1.06 -24.85
N ARG A 158 -8.49 2.14 -25.49
CA ARG A 158 -7.60 3.09 -26.15
C ARG A 158 -6.65 3.74 -25.14
N ARG A 159 -5.49 4.21 -25.62
CA ARG A 159 -4.53 4.97 -24.79
C ARG A 159 -5.23 6.15 -24.12
N ARG A 160 -4.98 6.32 -22.81
CA ARG A 160 -5.55 7.41 -22.01
C ARG A 160 -4.74 8.69 -22.20
N LEU A 161 -5.41 9.82 -22.41
CA LEU A 161 -4.76 11.12 -22.46
C LEU A 161 -4.57 11.63 -21.02
N ILE A 162 -3.33 11.64 -20.54
CA ILE A 162 -2.98 12.10 -19.20
C ILE A 162 -2.37 13.49 -19.27
N ILE A 163 -3.08 14.50 -18.75
CA ILE A 163 -2.68 15.91 -18.74
C ILE A 163 -2.26 16.27 -17.33
N LYS A 164 -0.97 16.61 -17.13
CA LYS A 164 -0.44 17.02 -15.83
C LYS A 164 -0.76 18.48 -15.57
N ILE A 165 -1.50 18.78 -14.49
CA ILE A 165 -1.83 20.13 -14.08
C ILE A 165 -1.02 20.48 -12.83
N PRO A 166 -0.09 21.46 -12.90
CA PRO A 166 0.80 21.78 -11.79
C PRO A 166 0.10 22.39 -10.56
N VAL A 167 -1.11 22.94 -10.74
CA VAL A 167 -1.88 23.63 -9.68
C VAL A 167 -2.88 22.70 -8.97
N LEU A 168 -3.07 21.46 -9.43
CA LEU A 168 -3.93 20.51 -8.73
C LEU A 168 -3.31 20.10 -7.40
N THR A 169 -3.85 20.67 -6.31
CA THR A 169 -3.45 20.26 -4.96
C THR A 169 -3.95 18.84 -4.67
N PRO A 170 -3.26 18.08 -3.80
CA PRO A 170 -3.72 16.74 -3.39
C PRO A 170 -5.17 16.76 -2.85
N ARG A 171 -5.57 17.86 -2.20
CA ARG A 171 -6.91 18.04 -1.62
C ARG A 171 -8.01 18.15 -2.68
N LEU A 172 -7.77 18.93 -3.75
CA LEU A 172 -8.70 19.03 -4.89
C LEU A 172 -8.76 17.72 -5.68
N ALA A 173 -7.61 17.05 -5.86
CA ALA A 173 -7.53 15.76 -6.52
C ALA A 173 -8.30 14.66 -5.73
N SER A 174 -8.27 14.67 -4.40
CA SER A 174 -8.97 13.67 -3.59
C SER A 174 -10.51 13.80 -3.69
N HIS A 175 -11.05 15.02 -3.73
CA HIS A 175 -12.48 15.22 -3.94
C HIS A 175 -12.93 14.74 -5.33
N TRP A 176 -12.14 15.02 -6.36
CA TRP A 176 -12.43 14.59 -7.72
C TRP A 176 -12.37 13.06 -7.87
N ILE A 177 -11.38 12.41 -7.26
CA ILE A 177 -11.26 10.95 -7.25
C ILE A 177 -12.47 10.32 -6.54
N GLY A 178 -12.92 10.86 -5.41
CA GLY A 178 -14.12 10.40 -4.71
C GLY A 178 -15.41 10.55 -5.54
N PHE A 179 -15.46 11.51 -6.46
CA PHE A 179 -16.59 11.67 -7.37
C PHE A 179 -16.55 10.66 -8.55
N VAL A 180 -15.35 10.36 -9.04
CA VAL A 180 -15.14 9.47 -10.20
C VAL A 180 -15.07 8.01 -9.81
N THR A 181 -14.69 7.70 -8.58
CA THR A 181 -14.55 6.33 -8.09
C THR A 181 -15.48 6.08 -6.89
N PRO A 182 -15.97 4.86 -6.67
CA PRO A 182 -16.74 4.51 -5.47
C PRO A 182 -15.84 4.36 -4.22
N LEU A 183 -14.59 4.79 -4.30
CA LEU A 183 -13.61 4.67 -3.22
C LEU A 183 -13.63 5.89 -2.31
N PRO A 184 -13.44 5.71 -0.99
CA PRO A 184 -13.35 6.83 -0.06
C PRO A 184 -12.22 7.79 -0.44
N ALA A 185 -12.50 9.10 -0.40
CA ALA A 185 -11.53 10.15 -0.70
C ALA A 185 -10.27 10.12 0.21
N ALA A 186 -10.32 9.42 1.33
CA ALA A 186 -9.20 9.20 2.23
C ALA A 186 -8.04 8.40 1.59
N LEU A 187 -8.33 7.57 0.58
CA LEU A 187 -7.32 6.77 -0.15
C LEU A 187 -6.52 7.60 -1.16
N ALA A 188 -6.98 8.79 -1.49
CA ALA A 188 -6.37 9.66 -2.50
C ALA A 188 -5.51 10.78 -1.88
N LYS A 189 -5.35 10.78 -0.57
CA LYS A 189 -4.47 11.69 0.19
C LYS A 189 -3.17 10.99 0.53
#